data_95a73f42818463681933b326db87af27
#
_entry.id   95a73f42818463681933b326db87af27
#
_cell.length_a   1.000
_cell.length_b   1.000
_cell.length_c   1.000
_cell.angle_alpha   90.00
_cell.angle_beta   90.00
_cell.angle_gamma   90.00
#
_symmetry.space_group_name_H-M   'P 1'
#
loop_
_entity.id
_entity.type
_entity.pdbx_description
1 polymer ?
#
loop_
_entity_poly.entity_id
_entity_poly.type
_entity_poly.pdbx_seq_one_letter_code
_entity_poly.pdbx_strand_id
1 'polypeptide(L)'
;MNSNSIYRSYIITGLLFLNFSLSVFGQVANPETYLDTIKDDLKVKWPNNRTINLVFHGHSVPTGYTTAGVVDRMNSYPFQTLKNINDHYPYSVVNVITTSIGGEQAVQGASRFEDEVLNHNPDVLFIDYALNDRGIGLEKAKAAWSEMIETALTQNLKVILLTPTPDLKEDILDPDSNLAQHAEQIRDLAKKYKIGLIDSFKMFKILSQNREIKAFMAQNNHINQKGHQLVADLILKEFFK
;
A
#
# COMPACT_ATOMS: atom_id res chain seq x y z
N MET A 1 -18.17 -3.03 88.00
CA MET A 1 -18.13 -1.89 87.08
C MET A 1 -17.50 -2.39 85.76
N ASN A 2 -18.32 -2.68 84.76
CA ASN A 2 -17.94 -3.28 83.52
C ASN A 2 -17.64 -2.19 82.47
N SER A 3 -16.49 -2.24 81.88
CA SER A 3 -16.11 -1.41 80.73
C SER A 3 -16.07 -2.28 79.48
N ASN A 4 -17.09 -2.15 78.62
CA ASN A 4 -17.17 -2.79 77.34
C ASN A 4 -16.38 -1.97 76.27
N SER A 5 -15.29 -2.55 75.76
CA SER A 5 -14.56 -2.01 74.61
C SER A 5 -15.16 -2.58 73.35
N ILE A 6 -15.72 -1.69 72.51
CA ILE A 6 -16.25 -2.03 71.18
C ILE A 6 -15.12 -1.86 70.08
N TYR A 7 -14.62 -2.99 69.58
CA TYR A 7 -13.75 -2.96 68.43
C TYR A 7 -14.58 -2.76 67.15
N ARG A 8 -14.39 -1.61 66.46
CA ARG A 8 -14.91 -1.37 65.13
C ARG A 8 -13.90 -1.91 64.11
N SER A 9 -14.25 -3.01 63.42
CA SER A 9 -13.52 -3.50 62.25
C SER A 9 -13.84 -2.64 61.04
N TYR A 10 -12.84 -1.99 60.48
CA TYR A 10 -12.94 -1.33 59.16
C TYR A 10 -12.58 -2.34 58.10
N ILE A 11 -13.57 -2.74 57.30
CA ILE A 11 -13.36 -3.52 56.08
C ILE A 11 -12.94 -2.53 54.96
N ILE A 12 -11.67 -2.55 54.63
CA ILE A 12 -11.17 -1.80 53.44
C ILE A 12 -11.41 -2.67 52.22
N THR A 13 -12.47 -2.34 51.48
CA THR A 13 -12.74 -2.96 50.16
C THR A 13 -11.82 -2.31 49.12
N GLY A 14 -10.69 -2.95 48.87
CA GLY A 14 -9.80 -2.54 47.78
C GLY A 14 -10.45 -2.85 46.43
N LEU A 15 -10.91 -1.83 45.69
CA LEU A 15 -11.26 -1.96 44.28
C LEU A 15 -9.97 -2.13 43.48
N LEU A 16 -9.71 -3.35 42.99
CA LEU A 16 -8.71 -3.59 41.96
C LEU A 16 -9.26 -3.08 40.61
N PHE A 17 -8.80 -1.92 40.17
CA PHE A 17 -8.98 -1.51 38.78
C PHE A 17 -8.05 -2.35 37.88
N LEU A 18 -8.58 -3.39 37.25
CA LEU A 18 -7.93 -4.06 36.16
C LEU A 18 -7.95 -3.10 34.95
N ASN A 19 -6.82 -2.43 34.70
CA ASN A 19 -6.61 -1.72 33.45
C ASN A 19 -6.46 -2.77 32.34
N PHE A 20 -7.54 -3.10 31.66
CA PHE A 20 -7.50 -3.80 30.38
C PHE A 20 -6.98 -2.80 29.33
N SER A 21 -5.68 -2.82 29.08
CA SER A 21 -5.12 -2.21 27.88
C SER A 21 -5.61 -3.03 26.70
N LEU A 22 -6.72 -2.60 26.09
CA LEU A 22 -7.11 -3.07 24.77
C LEU A 22 -5.99 -2.66 23.80
N SER A 23 -5.12 -3.59 23.44
CA SER A 23 -4.24 -3.44 22.29
C SER A 23 -5.14 -3.29 21.07
N VAL A 24 -5.39 -2.06 20.65
CA VAL A 24 -6.04 -1.79 19.37
C VAL A 24 -5.03 -2.21 18.31
N PHE A 25 -5.10 -3.46 17.85
CA PHE A 25 -4.39 -3.87 16.67
C PHE A 25 -4.83 -2.94 15.54
N GLY A 26 -3.89 -2.16 15.00
CA GLY A 26 -4.17 -1.28 13.87
C GLY A 26 -4.79 -2.09 12.74
N GLN A 27 -5.89 -1.61 12.19
CA GLN A 27 -6.53 -2.17 11.02
C GLN A 27 -6.14 -1.31 9.81
N VAL A 28 -5.89 -1.91 8.65
CA VAL A 28 -5.74 -1.15 7.40
C VAL A 28 -6.98 -0.29 7.15
N ALA A 29 -6.84 0.78 6.38
CA ALA A 29 -8.00 1.58 5.99
C ALA A 29 -9.07 0.70 5.33
N ASN A 30 -10.33 0.98 5.61
CA ASN A 30 -11.43 0.28 4.93
C ASN A 30 -11.42 0.67 3.43
N PRO A 31 -11.14 -0.26 2.51
CA PRO A 31 -11.03 0.06 1.09
C PRO A 31 -12.31 0.68 0.52
N GLU A 32 -13.49 0.24 1.00
CA GLU A 32 -14.79 0.71 0.49
C GLU A 32 -15.01 2.21 0.73
N THR A 33 -14.46 2.77 1.84
CA THR A 33 -14.70 4.15 2.26
C THR A 33 -13.46 5.05 2.22
N TYR A 34 -12.27 4.47 2.09
CA TYR A 34 -11.01 5.21 2.19
C TYR A 34 -10.89 6.34 1.16
N LEU A 35 -11.39 6.14 -0.06
CA LEU A 35 -11.35 7.10 -1.14
C LEU A 35 -12.74 7.72 -1.46
N ASP A 36 -13.71 7.73 -0.54
CA ASP A 36 -15.07 8.20 -0.83
C ASP A 36 -15.09 9.63 -1.41
N THR A 37 -14.33 10.56 -0.83
CA THR A 37 -14.24 11.92 -1.36
C THR A 37 -13.67 11.97 -2.78
N ILE A 38 -12.68 11.14 -3.08
CA ILE A 38 -12.09 11.03 -4.44
C ILE A 38 -13.10 10.38 -5.40
N LYS A 39 -13.80 9.33 -4.97
CA LYS A 39 -14.86 8.66 -5.78
C LYS A 39 -16.00 9.64 -6.10
N ASP A 40 -16.35 10.51 -5.16
CA ASP A 40 -17.36 11.52 -5.40
C ASP A 40 -16.89 12.57 -6.41
N ASP A 41 -15.65 13.05 -6.31
CA ASP A 41 -15.06 13.96 -7.29
C ASP A 41 -14.99 13.34 -8.71
N LEU A 42 -14.69 12.03 -8.82
CA LEU A 42 -14.67 11.33 -10.11
C LEU A 42 -16.05 11.27 -10.81
N LYS A 43 -17.15 11.42 -10.08
CA LYS A 43 -18.53 11.43 -10.62
C LYS A 43 -18.96 12.83 -11.09
N VAL A 44 -18.25 13.87 -10.69
CA VAL A 44 -18.63 15.27 -11.00
C VAL A 44 -18.43 15.53 -12.49
N LYS A 45 -19.46 16.17 -13.10
CA LYS A 45 -19.46 16.54 -14.53
C LYS A 45 -18.93 17.94 -14.73
N TRP A 46 -18.36 18.17 -15.93
CA TRP A 46 -18.05 19.52 -16.39
C TRP A 46 -19.29 20.45 -16.30
N PRO A 47 -19.16 21.73 -15.90
CA PRO A 47 -17.91 22.46 -15.64
C PRO A 47 -17.40 22.38 -14.19
N ASN A 48 -17.98 21.55 -13.34
CA ASN A 48 -17.68 21.53 -11.90
C ASN A 48 -16.69 20.43 -11.50
N ASN A 49 -16.24 19.60 -12.47
CA ASN A 49 -15.23 18.59 -12.21
C ASN A 49 -13.83 19.21 -12.06
N ARG A 50 -12.98 18.54 -11.34
CA ARG A 50 -11.55 18.87 -11.20
C ARG A 50 -10.66 17.74 -11.67
N THR A 51 -9.41 18.04 -11.85
CA THR A 51 -8.38 17.00 -12.11
C THR A 51 -8.05 16.26 -10.82
N ILE A 52 -7.95 14.93 -10.92
CA ILE A 52 -7.48 14.03 -9.85
C ILE A 52 -6.10 13.53 -10.23
N ASN A 53 -5.11 13.71 -9.35
CA ASN A 53 -3.73 13.27 -9.58
C ASN A 53 -3.46 11.96 -8.83
N LEU A 54 -3.24 10.88 -9.57
CA LEU A 54 -2.78 9.59 -9.05
C LEU A 54 -1.27 9.50 -9.28
N VAL A 55 -0.48 9.51 -8.22
CA VAL A 55 0.97 9.44 -8.31
C VAL A 55 1.45 8.04 -7.88
N PHE A 56 2.24 7.40 -8.75
CA PHE A 56 2.82 6.08 -8.51
C PHE A 56 4.34 6.22 -8.33
N HIS A 57 4.78 6.02 -7.11
CA HIS A 57 6.17 6.13 -6.70
C HIS A 57 6.75 4.75 -6.41
N GLY A 58 7.86 4.40 -7.05
CA GLY A 58 8.37 3.04 -6.93
C GLY A 58 9.55 2.73 -7.83
N HIS A 59 9.64 1.46 -8.18
CA HIS A 59 10.76 0.90 -8.95
C HIS A 59 10.37 0.55 -10.40
N SER A 60 11.04 -0.47 -10.99
CA SER A 60 10.87 -0.86 -12.39
C SER A 60 9.47 -1.36 -12.75
N VAL A 61 8.76 -2.02 -11.82
CA VAL A 61 7.43 -2.60 -12.13
C VAL A 61 6.40 -1.50 -12.42
N PRO A 62 6.15 -0.52 -11.54
CA PRO A 62 5.26 0.59 -11.87
C PRO A 62 5.75 1.44 -13.06
N THR A 63 7.06 1.50 -13.34
CA THR A 63 7.57 2.14 -14.55
C THR A 63 7.14 1.41 -15.83
N GLY A 64 6.90 0.09 -15.76
CA GLY A 64 6.52 -0.73 -16.91
C GLY A 64 7.66 -1.49 -17.55
N TYR A 65 8.75 -1.76 -16.82
CA TYR A 65 9.82 -2.62 -17.34
C TYR A 65 9.31 -4.04 -17.59
N THR A 66 9.72 -4.59 -18.73
CA THR A 66 9.41 -5.94 -19.17
C THR A 66 10.70 -6.74 -19.44
N THR A 67 10.75 -7.50 -20.52
CA THR A 67 11.92 -8.31 -20.90
C THR A 67 13.04 -7.45 -21.47
N ALA A 68 14.29 -7.76 -21.13
CA ALA A 68 15.49 -7.15 -21.73
C ALA A 68 15.55 -5.61 -21.66
N GLY A 69 15.00 -5.02 -20.60
CA GLY A 69 15.03 -3.56 -20.38
C GLY A 69 14.03 -2.75 -21.23
N VAL A 70 13.15 -3.42 -21.97
CA VAL A 70 12.06 -2.75 -22.68
C VAL A 70 11.07 -2.20 -21.67
N VAL A 71 10.64 -0.95 -21.87
CA VAL A 71 9.63 -0.27 -21.05
C VAL A 71 8.33 -0.19 -21.84
N ASP A 72 7.31 -0.90 -21.39
CA ASP A 72 5.94 -0.85 -21.91
C ASP A 72 5.05 -0.06 -20.94
N ARG A 73 5.24 1.24 -20.95
CA ARG A 73 4.60 2.14 -20.00
C ARG A 73 3.09 2.13 -20.10
N MET A 74 2.55 2.09 -21.32
CA MET A 74 1.10 2.14 -21.55
C MET A 74 0.36 0.89 -21.09
N ASN A 75 1.07 -0.24 -20.98
CA ASN A 75 0.54 -1.48 -20.42
C ASN A 75 1.00 -1.71 -18.97
N SER A 76 1.68 -0.75 -18.34
CA SER A 76 1.99 -0.83 -16.91
C SER A 76 0.72 -0.64 -16.05
N TYR A 77 0.72 -1.19 -14.84
CA TYR A 77 -0.48 -1.13 -13.98
C TYR A 77 -0.92 0.31 -13.64
N PRO A 78 -0.06 1.34 -13.51
CA PRO A 78 -0.53 2.71 -13.33
C PRO A 78 -1.41 3.19 -14.51
N PHE A 79 -0.98 2.95 -15.76
CA PHE A 79 -1.74 3.38 -16.94
C PHE A 79 -2.97 2.50 -17.21
N GLN A 80 -2.90 1.22 -16.89
CA GLN A 80 -4.09 0.36 -16.92
C GLN A 80 -5.11 0.76 -15.83
N THR A 81 -4.64 1.24 -14.67
CA THR A 81 -5.51 1.83 -13.65
C THR A 81 -6.22 3.07 -14.17
N LEU A 82 -5.50 3.97 -14.86
CA LEU A 82 -6.12 5.13 -15.53
C LEU A 82 -7.23 4.70 -16.47
N LYS A 83 -6.95 3.71 -17.33
CA LYS A 83 -7.93 3.18 -18.28
C LYS A 83 -9.15 2.63 -17.54
N ASN A 84 -8.94 1.79 -16.54
CA ASN A 84 -10.02 1.20 -15.75
C ASN A 84 -10.89 2.25 -15.04
N ILE A 85 -10.26 3.32 -14.51
CA ILE A 85 -10.99 4.43 -13.86
C ILE A 85 -11.81 5.20 -14.90
N ASN A 86 -11.24 5.54 -16.05
CA ASN A 86 -11.99 6.25 -17.09
C ASN A 86 -13.16 5.43 -17.65
N ASP A 87 -12.97 4.11 -17.79
CA ASP A 87 -14.06 3.21 -18.22
C ASP A 87 -15.19 3.14 -17.18
N HIS A 88 -14.88 3.28 -15.88
CA HIS A 88 -15.86 3.24 -14.78
C HIS A 88 -16.48 4.62 -14.48
N TYR A 89 -15.68 5.69 -14.57
CA TYR A 89 -16.07 7.08 -14.29
C TYR A 89 -15.94 7.94 -15.56
N PRO A 90 -16.90 7.91 -16.47
CA PRO A 90 -16.76 8.51 -17.81
C PRO A 90 -16.69 10.05 -17.83
N TYR A 91 -16.89 10.71 -16.70
CA TYR A 91 -16.78 12.17 -16.56
C TYR A 91 -15.51 12.62 -15.84
N SER A 92 -14.71 11.67 -15.39
CA SER A 92 -13.53 11.94 -14.59
C SER A 92 -12.39 12.54 -15.42
N VAL A 93 -11.66 13.48 -14.83
CA VAL A 93 -10.40 13.98 -15.37
C VAL A 93 -9.28 13.52 -14.45
N VAL A 94 -8.53 12.51 -14.90
CA VAL A 94 -7.51 11.84 -14.09
C VAL A 94 -6.15 11.95 -14.75
N ASN A 95 -5.16 12.38 -14.00
CA ASN A 95 -3.75 12.26 -14.36
C ASN A 95 -3.15 11.05 -13.66
N VAL A 96 -2.40 10.23 -14.38
CA VAL A 96 -1.50 9.23 -13.83
C VAL A 96 -0.07 9.72 -14.02
N ILE A 97 0.63 9.91 -12.92
CA ILE A 97 2.01 10.38 -12.87
C ILE A 97 2.86 9.28 -12.25
N THR A 98 3.90 8.84 -12.95
CA THR A 98 4.84 7.86 -12.43
C THR A 98 6.17 8.53 -12.14
N THR A 99 6.55 8.57 -10.87
CA THR A 99 7.86 9.01 -10.40
C THR A 99 8.78 7.81 -10.10
N SER A 100 8.41 6.65 -10.65
CA SER A 100 9.11 5.38 -10.47
C SER A 100 10.38 5.30 -11.30
N ILE A 101 11.47 4.76 -10.72
CA ILE A 101 12.79 4.60 -11.38
C ILE A 101 13.23 3.15 -11.30
N GLY A 102 13.64 2.58 -12.44
CA GLY A 102 14.12 1.19 -12.51
C GLY A 102 15.31 0.93 -11.59
N GLY A 103 15.26 -0.17 -10.82
CA GLY A 103 16.33 -0.57 -9.91
C GLY A 103 16.32 0.12 -8.54
N GLU A 104 15.52 1.14 -8.34
CA GLU A 104 15.45 1.91 -7.10
C GLU A 104 14.91 1.11 -5.91
N GLN A 105 15.39 1.45 -4.73
CA GLN A 105 14.96 0.98 -3.41
C GLN A 105 14.32 2.13 -2.64
N ALA A 106 13.58 1.81 -1.59
CA ALA A 106 12.84 2.80 -0.81
C ALA A 106 13.69 3.95 -0.26
N VAL A 107 14.97 3.69 0.09
CA VAL A 107 15.90 4.72 0.60
C VAL A 107 16.15 5.81 -0.46
N GLN A 108 16.34 5.42 -1.72
CA GLN A 108 16.53 6.39 -2.80
C GLN A 108 15.19 7.11 -3.11
N GLY A 109 14.08 6.37 -3.09
CA GLY A 109 12.75 6.96 -3.25
C GLY A 109 12.45 8.02 -2.17
N ALA A 110 12.76 7.73 -0.91
CA ALA A 110 12.58 8.66 0.19
C ALA A 110 13.42 9.93 0.03
N SER A 111 14.68 9.81 -0.44
CA SER A 111 15.60 10.95 -0.59
C SER A 111 15.14 12.00 -1.62
N ARG A 112 14.25 11.65 -2.54
CA ARG A 112 13.71 12.56 -3.58
C ARG A 112 12.19 12.79 -3.46
N PHE A 113 11.60 12.33 -2.35
CA PHE A 113 10.15 12.25 -2.19
C PHE A 113 9.47 13.63 -2.21
N GLU A 114 10.02 14.60 -1.48
CA GLU A 114 9.44 15.94 -1.42
C GLU A 114 9.53 16.64 -2.78
N ASP A 115 10.71 16.62 -3.41
CA ASP A 115 10.97 17.38 -4.63
C ASP A 115 10.33 16.77 -5.88
N GLU A 116 10.26 15.44 -5.95
CA GLU A 116 9.84 14.75 -7.18
C GLU A 116 8.46 14.05 -7.07
N VAL A 117 7.89 13.95 -5.87
CA VAL A 117 6.58 13.31 -5.66
C VAL A 117 5.54 14.30 -5.21
N LEU A 118 5.81 15.04 -4.12
CA LEU A 118 4.81 15.95 -3.53
C LEU A 118 4.53 17.16 -4.42
N ASN A 119 5.49 17.62 -5.23
CA ASN A 119 5.30 18.69 -6.21
C ASN A 119 4.25 18.38 -7.29
N HIS A 120 3.86 17.11 -7.45
CA HIS A 120 2.75 16.74 -8.33
C HIS A 120 1.36 16.90 -7.70
N ASN A 121 1.28 17.37 -6.45
CA ASN A 121 0.04 17.53 -5.70
C ASN A 121 -0.86 16.29 -5.78
N PRO A 122 -0.42 15.14 -5.24
CA PRO A 122 -1.16 13.88 -5.32
C PRO A 122 -2.51 14.00 -4.61
N ASP A 123 -3.58 13.51 -5.21
CA ASP A 123 -4.82 13.17 -4.48
C ASP A 123 -4.71 11.78 -3.86
N VAL A 124 -4.09 10.86 -4.60
CA VAL A 124 -3.78 9.50 -4.13
C VAL A 124 -2.34 9.18 -4.50
N LEU A 125 -1.57 8.75 -3.51
CA LEU A 125 -0.19 8.32 -3.66
C LEU A 125 -0.10 6.81 -3.50
N PHE A 126 0.47 6.12 -4.50
CA PHE A 126 0.79 4.71 -4.46
C PHE A 126 2.30 4.53 -4.28
N ILE A 127 2.73 3.69 -3.32
CA ILE A 127 4.15 3.42 -3.04
C ILE A 127 4.43 1.93 -3.26
N ASP A 128 5.46 1.62 -4.09
CA ASP A 128 5.83 0.26 -4.51
C ASP A 128 7.36 0.10 -4.65
N TYR A 129 8.04 -0.30 -3.57
CA TYR A 129 9.51 -0.52 -3.52
C TYR A 129 9.93 -1.91 -3.05
N ALA A 130 9.03 -2.66 -2.41
CA ALA A 130 9.36 -3.85 -1.62
C ALA A 130 10.13 -4.94 -2.40
N LEU A 131 9.95 -5.05 -3.72
CA LEU A 131 10.67 -6.00 -4.56
C LEU A 131 12.19 -5.78 -4.53
N ASN A 132 12.63 -4.54 -4.60
CA ASN A 132 14.06 -4.17 -4.61
C ASN A 132 14.64 -3.98 -3.20
N ASP A 133 13.80 -3.74 -2.20
CA ASP A 133 14.21 -3.50 -0.82
C ASP A 133 14.86 -4.71 -0.16
N ARG A 134 14.73 -5.90 -0.76
CA ARG A 134 15.49 -7.09 -0.36
C ARG A 134 17.00 -6.83 -0.33
N GLY A 135 17.49 -5.92 -1.17
CA GLY A 135 18.91 -5.55 -1.22
C GLY A 135 19.40 -4.71 -0.05
N ILE A 136 18.50 -3.98 0.64
CA ILE A 136 18.86 -3.12 1.79
C ILE A 136 18.42 -3.70 3.14
N GLY A 137 17.54 -4.71 3.11
CA GLY A 137 17.01 -5.38 4.29
C GLY A 137 15.87 -4.63 4.98
N LEU A 138 15.14 -5.37 5.82
CA LEU A 138 13.87 -4.94 6.41
C LEU A 138 13.96 -3.64 7.21
N GLU A 139 14.99 -3.45 8.01
CA GLU A 139 15.11 -2.28 8.90
C GLU A 139 15.26 -0.97 8.11
N LYS A 140 16.16 -0.95 7.13
CA LYS A 140 16.37 0.24 6.29
C LYS A 140 15.15 0.51 5.41
N ALA A 141 14.56 -0.54 4.83
CA ALA A 141 13.33 -0.43 4.07
C ALA A 141 12.22 0.19 4.92
N LYS A 142 11.97 -0.37 6.12
CA LYS A 142 10.94 0.12 7.04
C LYS A 142 11.11 1.60 7.40
N ALA A 143 12.34 2.03 7.66
CA ALA A 143 12.61 3.43 7.97
C ALA A 143 12.24 4.34 6.81
N ALA A 144 12.70 4.03 5.58
CA ALA A 144 12.42 4.82 4.39
C ALA A 144 10.92 4.84 4.01
N TRP A 145 10.23 3.70 4.11
CA TRP A 145 8.79 3.65 3.91
C TRP A 145 8.04 4.49 4.94
N SER A 146 8.45 4.42 6.23
CA SER A 146 7.82 5.21 7.29
C SER A 146 8.00 6.71 7.05
N GLU A 147 9.18 7.15 6.63
CA GLU A 147 9.49 8.53 6.29
C GLU A 147 8.55 9.05 5.18
N MET A 148 8.46 8.34 4.05
CA MET A 148 7.56 8.73 2.94
C MET A 148 6.10 8.78 3.38
N ILE A 149 5.63 7.78 4.14
CA ILE A 149 4.25 7.72 4.64
C ILE A 149 3.96 8.89 5.58
N GLU A 150 4.83 9.11 6.58
CA GLU A 150 4.64 10.17 7.57
C GLU A 150 4.63 11.54 6.90
N THR A 151 5.55 11.80 5.97
CA THR A 151 5.58 13.04 5.18
C THR A 151 4.31 13.23 4.37
N ALA A 152 3.82 12.20 3.65
CA ALA A 152 2.57 12.29 2.90
C ALA A 152 1.35 12.56 3.81
N LEU A 153 1.29 11.93 4.98
CA LEU A 153 0.19 12.10 5.92
C LEU A 153 0.16 13.51 6.54
N THR A 154 1.30 14.20 6.69
CA THR A 154 1.32 15.61 7.14
C THR A 154 0.60 16.53 6.16
N GLN A 155 0.52 16.15 4.88
CA GLN A 155 -0.19 16.88 3.83
C GLN A 155 -1.61 16.35 3.59
N ASN A 156 -2.12 15.47 4.46
CA ASN A 156 -3.45 14.83 4.36
C ASN A 156 -3.66 14.01 3.06
N LEU A 157 -2.59 13.51 2.46
CA LEU A 157 -2.68 12.70 1.24
C LEU A 157 -3.30 11.33 1.53
N LYS A 158 -4.02 10.79 0.56
CA LYS A 158 -4.45 9.40 0.56
C LYS A 158 -3.29 8.52 0.10
N VAL A 159 -2.79 7.66 0.97
CA VAL A 159 -1.65 6.77 0.70
C VAL A 159 -2.11 5.34 0.58
N ILE A 160 -1.66 4.66 -0.47
CA ILE A 160 -1.91 3.23 -0.72
C ILE A 160 -0.57 2.55 -0.93
N LEU A 161 -0.28 1.54 -0.11
CA LEU A 161 0.93 0.73 -0.25
C LEU A 161 0.65 -0.48 -1.13
N LEU A 162 1.64 -0.90 -1.92
CA LEU A 162 1.59 -2.14 -2.67
C LEU A 162 2.56 -3.16 -2.07
N THR A 163 2.09 -4.38 -1.81
CA THR A 163 2.99 -5.50 -1.55
C THR A 163 3.69 -5.92 -2.85
N PRO A 164 4.90 -6.52 -2.79
CA PRO A 164 5.68 -6.77 -3.99
C PRO A 164 4.99 -7.72 -4.97
N THR A 165 5.26 -7.52 -6.26
CA THR A 165 5.04 -8.52 -7.29
C THR A 165 6.07 -9.64 -7.18
N PRO A 166 5.86 -10.82 -7.80
CA PRO A 166 6.74 -11.97 -7.60
C PRO A 166 8.13 -11.81 -8.23
N ASP A 167 9.09 -12.54 -7.66
CA ASP A 167 10.34 -12.90 -8.32
C ASP A 167 10.41 -14.43 -8.43
N LEU A 168 10.44 -14.97 -9.65
CA LEU A 168 10.49 -16.43 -9.89
C LEU A 168 11.78 -17.11 -9.40
N LYS A 169 12.74 -16.34 -8.90
CA LYS A 169 13.94 -16.86 -8.23
C LYS A 169 13.71 -17.21 -6.76
N GLU A 170 12.59 -16.77 -6.20
CA GLU A 170 12.17 -17.12 -4.84
C GLU A 170 10.87 -17.93 -4.89
N ASP A 171 10.71 -18.87 -3.95
CA ASP A 171 9.42 -19.56 -3.79
C ASP A 171 8.42 -18.62 -3.09
N ILE A 172 7.45 -18.14 -3.83
CA ILE A 172 6.39 -17.26 -3.29
C ILE A 172 5.51 -17.97 -2.26
N LEU A 173 5.53 -19.31 -2.22
CA LEU A 173 4.78 -20.11 -1.24
C LEU A 173 5.53 -20.22 0.09
N ASP A 174 6.85 -20.05 0.10
CA ASP A 174 7.67 -20.06 1.30
C ASP A 174 7.40 -18.78 2.12
N PRO A 175 6.85 -18.90 3.34
CA PRO A 175 6.58 -17.75 4.21
C PRO A 175 7.85 -17.09 4.73
N ASP A 176 8.97 -17.79 4.72
CA ASP A 176 10.27 -17.30 5.22
C ASP A 176 11.14 -16.71 4.10
N SER A 177 10.65 -16.72 2.85
CA SER A 177 11.35 -16.06 1.74
C SER A 177 11.52 -14.58 2.01
N ASN A 178 12.61 -14.01 1.52
CA ASN A 178 12.91 -12.59 1.73
C ASN A 178 11.77 -11.69 1.19
N LEU A 179 11.21 -12.06 0.06
CA LEU A 179 10.08 -11.33 -0.54
C LEU A 179 8.81 -11.42 0.30
N ALA A 180 8.52 -12.58 0.91
CA ALA A 180 7.38 -12.76 1.81
C ALA A 180 7.52 -11.89 3.08
N GLN A 181 8.72 -11.81 3.65
CA GLN A 181 8.99 -10.96 4.81
C GLN A 181 8.80 -9.47 4.49
N HIS A 182 9.25 -9.01 3.33
CA HIS A 182 8.98 -7.64 2.87
C HIS A 182 7.48 -7.41 2.61
N ALA A 183 6.76 -8.38 2.06
CA ALA A 183 5.31 -8.27 1.90
C ALA A 183 4.59 -8.11 3.24
N GLU A 184 5.01 -8.87 4.27
CA GLU A 184 4.43 -8.73 5.62
C GLU A 184 4.76 -7.37 6.24
N GLN A 185 6.00 -6.88 6.07
CA GLN A 185 6.37 -5.54 6.53
C GLN A 185 5.46 -4.45 5.94
N ILE A 186 5.12 -4.54 4.65
CA ILE A 186 4.21 -3.58 4.00
C ILE A 186 2.79 -3.66 4.58
N ARG A 187 2.29 -4.88 4.86
CA ARG A 187 1.00 -5.08 5.53
C ARG A 187 0.98 -4.44 6.93
N ASP A 188 2.07 -4.61 7.68
CA ASP A 188 2.19 -4.05 9.02
C ASP A 188 2.30 -2.52 9.00
N LEU A 189 2.99 -1.93 8.02
CA LEU A 189 3.02 -0.48 7.82
C LEU A 189 1.63 0.05 7.48
N ALA A 190 0.90 -0.59 6.57
CA ALA A 190 -0.46 -0.18 6.23
C ALA A 190 -1.41 -0.23 7.44
N LYS A 191 -1.28 -1.27 8.29
CA LYS A 191 -2.02 -1.37 9.56
C LYS A 191 -1.60 -0.29 10.56
N LYS A 192 -0.29 -0.08 10.74
CA LYS A 192 0.25 0.93 11.68
C LYS A 192 -0.29 2.32 11.39
N TYR A 193 -0.26 2.72 10.12
CA TYR A 193 -0.66 4.06 9.70
C TYR A 193 -2.14 4.16 9.30
N LYS A 194 -2.89 3.05 9.30
CA LYS A 194 -4.32 2.99 8.92
C LYS A 194 -4.57 3.55 7.51
N ILE A 195 -3.71 3.18 6.58
CA ILE A 195 -3.74 3.59 5.17
C ILE A 195 -4.13 2.45 4.25
N GLY A 196 -4.29 2.75 2.95
CA GLY A 196 -4.68 1.76 1.94
C GLY A 196 -3.60 0.70 1.68
N LEU A 197 -4.02 -0.48 1.27
CA LEU A 197 -3.16 -1.60 0.91
C LEU A 197 -3.68 -2.30 -0.33
N ILE A 198 -2.83 -2.51 -1.32
CA ILE A 198 -3.04 -3.44 -2.43
C ILE A 198 -2.14 -4.66 -2.20
N ASP A 199 -2.73 -5.78 -1.87
CA ASP A 199 -1.99 -7.01 -1.59
C ASP A 199 -1.77 -7.84 -2.86
N SER A 200 -0.93 -7.32 -3.77
CA SER A 200 -0.54 -8.00 -5.00
C SER A 200 0.20 -9.31 -4.72
N PHE A 201 1.07 -9.36 -3.70
CA PHE A 201 1.77 -10.59 -3.31
C PHE A 201 0.81 -11.74 -3.00
N LYS A 202 -0.24 -11.49 -2.23
CA LYS A 202 -1.28 -12.47 -1.93
C LYS A 202 -1.96 -12.99 -3.20
N MET A 203 -2.27 -12.10 -4.14
CA MET A 203 -2.90 -12.50 -5.40
C MET A 203 -1.98 -13.38 -6.25
N PHE A 204 -0.72 -13.01 -6.39
CA PHE A 204 0.26 -13.84 -7.12
C PHE A 204 0.56 -15.16 -6.40
N LYS A 205 0.50 -15.19 -5.06
CA LYS A 205 0.61 -16.44 -4.28
C LYS A 205 -0.51 -17.42 -4.62
N ILE A 206 -1.75 -16.94 -4.78
CA ILE A 206 -2.90 -17.77 -5.22
C ILE A 206 -2.66 -18.32 -6.63
N LEU A 207 -2.20 -17.49 -7.57
CA LEU A 207 -1.86 -17.94 -8.93
C LEU A 207 -0.73 -18.99 -8.93
N SER A 208 0.24 -18.85 -8.02
CA SER A 208 1.32 -19.85 -7.88
C SER A 208 0.80 -21.21 -7.38
N GLN A 209 -0.12 -21.21 -6.44
CA GLN A 209 -0.77 -22.45 -5.95
C GLN A 209 -1.47 -23.20 -7.10
N ASN A 210 -2.05 -22.46 -8.05
CA ASN A 210 -2.71 -23.00 -9.24
C ASN A 210 -1.72 -23.28 -10.40
N ARG A 211 -0.40 -23.08 -10.20
CA ARG A 211 0.66 -23.21 -11.22
C ARG A 211 0.52 -22.24 -12.41
N GLU A 212 -0.17 -21.13 -12.24
CA GLU A 212 -0.47 -20.16 -13.30
C GLU A 212 0.47 -18.95 -13.31
N ILE A 213 1.28 -18.76 -12.27
CA ILE A 213 2.09 -17.56 -12.07
C ILE A 213 2.95 -17.18 -13.28
N LYS A 214 3.53 -18.16 -13.99
CA LYS A 214 4.41 -17.93 -15.14
C LYS A 214 3.69 -17.23 -16.31
N ALA A 215 2.38 -17.42 -16.44
CA ALA A 215 1.58 -16.78 -17.48
C ALA A 215 1.45 -15.25 -17.29
N PHE A 216 1.80 -14.75 -16.11
CA PHE A 216 1.73 -13.34 -15.71
C PHE A 216 3.10 -12.66 -15.66
N MET A 217 4.17 -13.39 -15.98
CA MET A 217 5.55 -12.88 -15.92
C MET A 217 6.13 -12.62 -17.31
N ALA A 218 6.85 -11.51 -17.45
CA ALA A 218 7.66 -11.20 -18.63
C ALA A 218 9.07 -11.77 -18.47
N GLN A 219 9.61 -11.70 -17.25
CA GLN A 219 10.86 -12.32 -16.84
C GLN A 219 10.81 -12.63 -15.34
N ASN A 220 11.93 -13.02 -14.71
CA ASN A 220 11.89 -13.49 -13.33
C ASN A 220 11.22 -12.53 -12.35
N ASN A 221 11.52 -11.23 -12.43
CA ASN A 221 11.08 -10.21 -11.48
C ASN A 221 10.26 -9.06 -12.11
N HIS A 222 9.85 -9.22 -13.35
CA HIS A 222 8.93 -8.28 -14.00
C HIS A 222 7.70 -9.02 -14.48
N ILE A 223 6.55 -8.49 -14.19
CA ILE A 223 5.25 -8.99 -14.67
C ILE A 223 5.03 -8.55 -16.12
N ASN A 224 4.27 -9.31 -16.88
CA ASN A 224 3.84 -8.96 -18.24
C ASN A 224 2.54 -8.15 -18.22
N GLN A 225 2.02 -7.81 -19.40
CA GLN A 225 0.77 -7.05 -19.52
C GLN A 225 -0.40 -7.68 -18.72
N LYS A 226 -0.53 -9.01 -18.69
CA LYS A 226 -1.58 -9.68 -17.88
C LYS A 226 -1.36 -9.49 -16.39
N GLY A 227 -0.09 -9.56 -15.94
CA GLY A 227 0.27 -9.30 -14.56
C GLY A 227 -0.01 -7.85 -14.15
N HIS A 228 0.30 -6.90 -15.01
CA HIS A 228 -0.04 -5.50 -14.81
C HIS A 228 -1.56 -5.27 -14.78
N GLN A 229 -2.32 -5.91 -15.68
CA GLN A 229 -3.78 -5.82 -15.66
C GLN A 229 -4.36 -6.35 -14.35
N LEU A 230 -3.83 -7.46 -13.84
CA LEU A 230 -4.27 -8.02 -12.56
C LEU A 230 -4.09 -7.04 -11.40
N VAL A 231 -2.95 -6.33 -11.34
CA VAL A 231 -2.71 -5.31 -10.29
C VAL A 231 -3.64 -4.12 -10.47
N ALA A 232 -3.84 -3.65 -11.70
CA ALA A 232 -4.75 -2.54 -12.00
C ALA A 232 -6.21 -2.88 -11.66
N ASP A 233 -6.65 -4.10 -11.94
CA ASP A 233 -8.00 -4.59 -11.61
C ASP A 233 -8.21 -4.67 -10.08
N LEU A 234 -7.15 -5.06 -9.33
CA LEU A 234 -7.16 -5.04 -7.89
C LEU A 234 -7.32 -3.60 -7.35
N ILE A 235 -6.56 -2.66 -7.89
CA ILE A 235 -6.65 -1.24 -7.49
C ILE A 235 -8.07 -0.72 -7.74
N LEU A 236 -8.64 -0.96 -8.93
CA LEU A 236 -10.00 -0.53 -9.24
C LEU A 236 -11.02 -1.16 -8.29
N LYS A 237 -10.95 -2.49 -8.12
CA LYS A 237 -11.90 -3.26 -7.30
C LYS A 237 -11.88 -2.82 -5.83
N GLU A 238 -10.70 -2.65 -5.27
CA GLU A 238 -10.55 -2.39 -3.83
C GLU A 238 -10.85 -0.92 -3.47
N PHE A 239 -10.53 0.04 -4.34
CA PHE A 239 -10.56 1.46 -3.96
C PHE A 239 -11.47 2.35 -4.81
N PHE A 240 -11.83 1.94 -6.03
CA PHE A 240 -12.57 2.80 -6.95
C PHE A 240 -13.95 2.26 -7.37
N LYS A 241 -14.34 1.09 -6.91
CA LYS A 241 -15.70 0.54 -7.12
C LYS A 241 -16.60 0.71 -5.91
#